data_049d3811f3a03ba0ae56f089a77eba33
#
_entry.id   049d3811f3a03ba0ae56f089a77eba33
#
_cell.length_a   1.000
_cell.length_b   1.000
_cell.length_c   1.000
_cell.angle_alpha   90.00
_cell.angle_beta   90.00
_cell.angle_gamma   90.00
#
_symmetry.space_group_name_H-M   'P 1'
#
loop_
_entity.id
_entity.type
_entity.pdbx_description
1 polymer ?
#
loop_
_entity_poly.entity_id
_entity_poly.type
_entity_poly.pdbx_seq_one_letter_code
_entity_poly.pdbx_strand_id
1 'polypeptide(L)'
;MDSDGEHGGSHRPAFGRGLAWRIALVGIGSALVAVGIITVGVWVFGRDTLAKLLMHYGDTAAHAFSMFDNSIRDVLLVAIVLAIIASIALAIALSRMIARPLADIGAAARRVAGGDLGTRVPRAAPDELASLADSFNQMAAELEESERQRRDIIANTAHEMRTPLTNLEGYLEAIRDGVIEPDASTYESLLEEAERLVRLARSLDDLALGDAASKTAHRVEVDLAALLSAAAELTRPTFEAQRLRLERRWAEPLPAQVDPDQFAQVLANLLQNAARYASSGGTVVLAAEQRGDTVLVRVTNSGESIPAADLPRLFERFYRVEKSRDRERGGAGIGLAIVKQLVEGWGGRVGAESSSGLTRFWFSLPQGSALSDGSRGA
;
A
#
# COMPACT_ATOMS: atom_id res chain seq x y z
N MET A 1 -16.14 49.93 -7.69
CA MET A 1 -14.76 50.31 -7.31
C MET A 1 -14.12 49.01 -6.91
N ASP A 2 -13.44 48.56 -7.86
CA ASP A 2 -12.19 47.81 -8.05
C ASP A 2 -12.25 46.37 -7.53
N SER A 3 -12.44 45.37 -8.37
CA SER A 3 -11.58 44.82 -9.44
C SER A 3 -10.17 44.47 -8.96
N ASP A 4 -9.92 43.20 -8.71
CA ASP A 4 -8.65 42.64 -9.10
C ASP A 4 -8.80 41.15 -9.40
N GLY A 5 -8.75 40.85 -10.71
CA GLY A 5 -8.66 39.52 -11.25
C GLY A 5 -7.21 39.07 -11.16
N GLU A 6 -6.95 38.05 -10.40
CA GLU A 6 -5.68 37.34 -10.50
C GLU A 6 -5.72 36.27 -11.57
N HIS A 7 -5.00 36.57 -12.60
CA HIS A 7 -4.65 35.67 -13.70
C HIS A 7 -3.83 34.49 -13.14
N GLY A 8 -4.44 33.33 -13.11
CA GLY A 8 -3.75 32.05 -12.96
C GLY A 8 -2.82 31.80 -14.16
N GLY A 9 -1.61 32.32 -14.07
CA GLY A 9 -0.54 32.02 -15.01
C GLY A 9 -0.19 30.53 -14.96
N SER A 10 -0.54 29.81 -16.02
CA SER A 10 -0.13 28.42 -16.22
C SER A 10 1.41 28.36 -16.33
N HIS A 11 2.11 28.15 -15.24
CA HIS A 11 3.52 27.74 -15.26
C HIS A 11 3.64 26.36 -15.91
N ARG A 12 3.77 26.32 -17.23
CA ARG A 12 4.24 25.15 -17.95
C ARG A 12 5.68 24.88 -17.51
N PRO A 13 6.01 23.72 -16.96
CA PRO A 13 7.35 23.44 -16.45
C PRO A 13 8.36 23.50 -17.58
N ALA A 14 9.36 24.35 -17.43
CA ALA A 14 10.46 24.58 -18.37
C ALA A 14 11.37 23.34 -18.58
N PHE A 15 11.16 22.28 -17.81
CA PHE A 15 12.03 21.09 -17.79
C PHE A 15 11.99 20.27 -19.10
N GLY A 16 10.82 20.11 -19.73
CA GLY A 16 10.70 19.35 -20.98
C GLY A 16 11.33 20.04 -22.20
N ARG A 17 11.38 21.38 -22.20
CA ARG A 17 12.03 22.15 -23.28
C ARG A 17 13.55 22.06 -23.22
N GLY A 18 14.14 22.00 -22.02
CA GLY A 18 15.60 21.91 -21.85
C GLY A 18 16.19 20.58 -22.31
N LEU A 19 15.53 19.44 -22.02
CA LEU A 19 16.02 18.12 -22.40
C LEU A 19 15.84 17.88 -23.91
N ALA A 20 14.68 18.17 -24.47
CA ALA A 20 14.41 18.03 -25.90
C ALA A 20 15.39 18.88 -26.74
N TRP A 21 15.67 20.11 -26.31
CA TRP A 21 16.63 20.99 -26.96
C TRP A 21 18.08 20.46 -26.89
N ARG A 22 18.50 19.92 -25.74
CA ARG A 22 19.81 19.30 -25.56
C ARG A 22 19.98 18.06 -26.43
N ILE A 23 18.96 17.20 -26.52
CA ILE A 23 18.97 16.03 -27.40
C ILE A 23 19.04 16.47 -28.85
N ALA A 24 18.28 17.49 -29.26
CA ALA A 24 18.34 18.06 -30.61
C ALA A 24 19.73 18.60 -30.96
N LEU A 25 20.35 19.36 -30.04
CA LEU A 25 21.69 19.91 -30.23
C LEU A 25 22.76 18.81 -30.40
N VAL A 26 22.70 17.77 -29.55
CA VAL A 26 23.63 16.63 -29.66
C VAL A 26 23.41 15.87 -30.96
N GLY A 27 22.16 15.65 -31.38
CA GLY A 27 21.82 15.00 -32.64
C GLY A 27 22.28 15.79 -33.85
N ILE A 28 22.06 17.10 -33.90
CA ILE A 28 22.52 17.99 -34.97
C ILE A 28 24.05 18.04 -34.99
N GLY A 29 24.69 18.18 -33.82
CA GLY A 29 26.13 18.20 -33.69
C GLY A 29 26.80 16.92 -34.21
N SER A 30 26.30 15.77 -33.84
CA SER A 30 26.82 14.47 -34.29
C SER A 30 26.64 14.27 -35.81
N ALA A 31 25.50 14.68 -36.36
CA ALA A 31 25.23 14.59 -37.78
C ALA A 31 26.16 15.52 -38.59
N LEU A 32 26.38 16.76 -38.13
CA LEU A 32 27.32 17.69 -38.76
C LEU A 32 28.77 17.18 -38.73
N VAL A 33 29.21 16.60 -37.62
CA VAL A 33 30.53 15.98 -37.50
C VAL A 33 30.67 14.80 -38.47
N ALA A 34 29.67 13.91 -38.54
CA ALA A 34 29.69 12.76 -39.45
C ALA A 34 29.72 13.19 -40.90
N VAL A 35 28.90 14.18 -41.31
CA VAL A 35 28.92 14.75 -42.66
C VAL A 35 30.25 15.43 -42.93
N GLY A 36 30.82 16.17 -41.97
CA GLY A 36 32.13 16.80 -42.10
C GLY A 36 33.24 15.80 -42.35
N ILE A 37 33.29 14.69 -41.59
CA ILE A 37 34.29 13.62 -41.76
C ILE A 37 34.17 12.97 -43.14
N ILE A 38 32.94 12.61 -43.55
CA ILE A 38 32.68 11.98 -44.85
C ILE A 38 33.12 12.92 -45.96
N THR A 39 32.81 14.18 -45.84
CA THR A 39 33.15 15.21 -46.81
C THR A 39 34.64 15.39 -46.99
N VAL A 40 35.36 15.61 -45.89
CA VAL A 40 36.80 15.75 -45.92
C VAL A 40 37.43 14.48 -46.51
N GLY A 41 36.93 13.30 -46.13
CA GLY A 41 37.38 12.03 -46.68
C GLY A 41 37.19 11.93 -48.21
N VAL A 42 35.97 12.25 -48.70
CA VAL A 42 35.69 12.22 -50.17
C VAL A 42 36.50 13.28 -50.92
N TRP A 43 36.65 14.47 -50.35
CA TRP A 43 37.46 15.53 -51.00
C TRP A 43 38.94 15.17 -51.09
N VAL A 44 39.57 14.71 -50.00
CA VAL A 44 40.99 14.35 -49.96
C VAL A 44 41.27 13.15 -50.87
N PHE A 45 40.46 12.06 -50.71
CA PHE A 45 40.65 10.84 -51.47
C PHE A 45 40.30 11.00 -52.95
N GLY A 46 39.22 11.71 -53.25
CA GLY A 46 38.77 11.96 -54.62
C GLY A 46 39.75 12.84 -55.38
N ARG A 47 40.26 13.90 -54.71
CA ARG A 47 41.28 14.82 -55.35
C ARG A 47 42.62 14.11 -55.65
N ASP A 48 43.08 13.25 -54.72
CA ASP A 48 44.35 12.50 -54.94
C ASP A 48 44.16 11.46 -56.03
N THR A 49 43.04 10.77 -56.09
CA THR A 49 42.71 9.78 -57.14
C THR A 49 42.59 10.47 -58.53
N LEU A 50 41.89 11.61 -58.59
CA LEU A 50 41.72 12.37 -59.81
C LEU A 50 43.02 12.95 -60.30
N ALA A 51 43.87 13.45 -59.39
CA ALA A 51 45.22 13.95 -59.74
C ALA A 51 46.11 12.87 -60.37
N LYS A 52 46.09 11.64 -59.82
CA LYS A 52 46.81 10.50 -60.37
C LYS A 52 46.32 10.07 -61.74
N LEU A 53 45.01 10.10 -61.98
CA LEU A 53 44.39 9.76 -63.28
C LEU A 53 44.73 10.82 -64.34
N LEU A 54 44.68 12.12 -64.00
CA LEU A 54 44.94 13.21 -64.93
C LEU A 54 46.38 13.35 -65.30
N MET A 55 47.35 13.00 -64.47
CA MET A 55 48.78 12.90 -64.84
C MET A 55 49.04 11.91 -65.98
N HIS A 56 48.09 10.99 -66.20
CA HIS A 56 48.21 9.94 -67.21
C HIS A 56 47.57 10.35 -68.56
N TYR A 57 46.72 11.38 -68.64
CA TYR A 57 45.86 11.68 -69.78
C TYR A 57 46.03 13.12 -70.39
N GLY A 58 46.93 14.01 -69.90
CA GLY A 58 47.29 15.32 -70.51
C GLY A 58 46.20 16.40 -70.49
N ASP A 59 46.46 17.52 -70.96
CA ASP A 59 45.98 18.91 -71.06
C ASP A 59 44.50 19.31 -70.76
N THR A 60 43.62 18.45 -70.34
CA THR A 60 42.19 18.76 -69.98
C THR A 60 41.94 18.85 -68.46
N ALA A 61 43.03 18.94 -67.71
CA ALA A 61 43.01 18.86 -66.25
C ALA A 61 42.20 19.94 -65.52
N ALA A 62 42.30 21.19 -65.96
CA ALA A 62 41.63 22.31 -65.23
C ALA A 62 40.13 22.29 -65.33
N HIS A 63 39.52 21.83 -66.43
CA HIS A 63 38.08 21.70 -66.59
C HIS A 63 37.50 20.55 -65.78
N ALA A 64 38.24 19.42 -65.76
CA ALA A 64 37.82 18.26 -64.97
C ALA A 64 37.84 18.53 -63.43
N PHE A 65 38.86 19.28 -62.96
CA PHE A 65 38.89 19.72 -61.55
C PHE A 65 37.72 20.63 -61.15
N SER A 66 37.40 21.63 -62.04
CA SER A 66 36.27 22.52 -61.71
C SER A 66 34.89 21.81 -61.69
N MET A 67 34.67 20.85 -62.58
CA MET A 67 33.47 20.03 -62.59
C MET A 67 33.38 19.11 -61.35
N PHE A 68 34.50 18.54 -60.93
CA PHE A 68 34.60 17.71 -59.74
C PHE A 68 34.34 18.50 -58.46
N ASP A 69 34.95 19.68 -58.27
CA ASP A 69 34.74 20.56 -57.12
C ASP A 69 33.27 21.03 -57.02
N ASN A 70 32.65 21.38 -58.14
CA ASN A 70 31.24 21.76 -58.17
C ASN A 70 30.31 20.59 -57.79
N SER A 71 30.56 19.40 -58.35
CA SER A 71 29.77 18.22 -58.05
C SER A 71 29.88 17.81 -56.58
N ILE A 72 31.11 17.86 -56.01
CA ILE A 72 31.30 17.60 -54.58
C ILE A 72 30.56 18.62 -53.72
N ARG A 73 30.61 19.91 -54.05
CA ARG A 73 29.92 20.96 -53.32
C ARG A 73 28.40 20.73 -53.31
N ASP A 74 27.81 20.37 -54.44
CA ASP A 74 26.38 20.15 -54.58
C ASP A 74 25.94 18.89 -53.79
N VAL A 75 26.68 17.79 -53.87
CA VAL A 75 26.43 16.57 -53.03
C VAL A 75 26.51 16.89 -51.54
N LEU A 76 27.49 17.72 -51.15
CA LEU A 76 27.68 18.19 -49.79
C LEU A 76 26.48 18.98 -49.26
N LEU A 77 26.02 19.96 -50.03
CA LEU A 77 24.87 20.77 -49.63
C LEU A 77 23.63 19.91 -49.44
N VAL A 78 23.37 18.96 -50.34
CA VAL A 78 22.28 18.02 -50.23
C VAL A 78 22.44 17.12 -48.97
N ALA A 79 23.67 16.60 -48.72
CA ALA A 79 23.94 15.76 -47.56
C ALA A 79 23.75 16.51 -46.22
N ILE A 80 24.19 17.78 -46.16
CA ILE A 80 23.98 18.63 -44.97
C ILE A 80 22.48 18.88 -44.73
N VAL A 81 21.71 19.21 -45.74
CA VAL A 81 20.27 19.45 -45.65
C VAL A 81 19.55 18.20 -45.17
N LEU A 82 19.87 17.02 -45.74
CA LEU A 82 19.28 15.74 -45.32
C LEU A 82 19.65 15.40 -43.88
N ALA A 83 20.92 15.65 -43.48
CA ALA A 83 21.37 15.41 -42.11
C ALA A 83 20.63 16.29 -41.09
N ILE A 84 20.40 17.57 -41.42
CA ILE A 84 19.62 18.48 -40.56
C ILE A 84 18.17 18.01 -40.44
N ILE A 85 17.52 17.64 -41.56
CA ILE A 85 16.15 17.14 -41.55
C ILE A 85 16.05 15.86 -40.70
N ALA A 86 16.95 14.90 -40.89
CA ALA A 86 16.99 13.66 -40.13
C ALA A 86 17.21 13.91 -38.62
N SER A 87 18.09 14.84 -38.24
CA SER A 87 18.33 15.22 -36.86
C SER A 87 17.12 15.86 -36.18
N ILE A 88 16.41 16.74 -36.90
CA ILE A 88 15.18 17.37 -36.42
C ILE A 88 14.09 16.30 -36.22
N ALA A 89 13.93 15.42 -37.20
CA ALA A 89 12.93 14.31 -37.10
C ALA A 89 13.24 13.41 -35.93
N LEU A 90 14.50 13.02 -35.72
CA LEU A 90 14.95 12.20 -34.60
C LEU A 90 14.73 12.92 -33.27
N ALA A 91 15.02 14.20 -33.15
CA ALA A 91 14.82 14.98 -31.95
C ALA A 91 13.32 15.08 -31.58
N ILE A 92 12.44 15.26 -32.56
CA ILE A 92 11.00 15.26 -32.36
C ILE A 92 10.51 13.89 -31.90
N ALA A 93 11.00 12.81 -32.53
CA ALA A 93 10.66 11.45 -32.14
C ALA A 93 11.07 11.14 -30.69
N LEU A 94 12.33 11.39 -30.31
CA LEU A 94 12.83 11.20 -28.95
C LEU A 94 12.09 12.06 -27.92
N SER A 95 11.78 13.30 -28.30
CA SER A 95 10.98 14.19 -27.43
C SER A 95 9.59 13.62 -27.15
N ARG A 96 8.92 13.06 -28.17
CA ARG A 96 7.58 12.50 -28.02
C ARG A 96 7.58 11.13 -27.35
N MET A 97 8.57 10.29 -27.63
CA MET A 97 8.62 8.91 -27.11
C MET A 97 9.17 8.83 -25.69
N ILE A 98 10.07 9.75 -25.29
CA ILE A 98 10.75 9.64 -24.00
C ILE A 98 10.56 10.89 -23.13
N ALA A 99 10.88 12.08 -23.67
CA ALA A 99 10.95 13.28 -22.83
C ALA A 99 9.58 13.73 -22.31
N ARG A 100 8.53 13.64 -23.12
CA ARG A 100 7.16 14.01 -22.70
C ARG A 100 6.58 13.06 -21.66
N PRO A 101 6.56 11.73 -21.87
CA PRO A 101 6.05 10.80 -20.85
C PRO A 101 6.78 10.92 -19.52
N LEU A 102 8.10 11.09 -19.53
CA LEU A 102 8.85 11.31 -18.28
C LEU A 102 8.44 12.61 -17.57
N ALA A 103 8.22 13.68 -18.33
CA ALA A 103 7.76 14.96 -17.78
C ALA A 103 6.34 14.84 -17.21
N ASP A 104 5.47 14.04 -17.84
CA ASP A 104 4.10 13.78 -17.39
C ASP A 104 4.10 12.97 -16.08
N ILE A 105 4.95 11.92 -15.97
CA ILE A 105 5.15 11.16 -14.72
C ILE A 105 5.66 12.10 -13.62
N GLY A 106 6.65 12.94 -13.90
CA GLY A 106 7.18 13.91 -12.95
C GLY A 106 6.14 14.96 -12.52
N ALA A 107 5.25 15.38 -13.42
CA ALA A 107 4.15 16.28 -13.09
C ALA A 107 3.07 15.59 -12.22
N ALA A 108 2.71 14.34 -12.56
CA ALA A 108 1.81 13.53 -11.78
C ALA A 108 2.34 13.26 -10.37
N ALA A 109 3.63 12.96 -10.23
CA ALA A 109 4.27 12.77 -8.91
C ALA A 109 4.18 14.01 -8.03
N ARG A 110 4.36 15.21 -8.60
CA ARG A 110 4.18 16.47 -7.85
C ARG A 110 2.73 16.71 -7.44
N ARG A 111 1.76 16.33 -8.26
CA ARG A 111 0.32 16.43 -7.91
C ARG A 111 -0.04 15.47 -6.78
N VAL A 112 0.42 14.23 -6.85
CA VAL A 112 0.25 13.23 -5.77
C VAL A 112 0.90 13.73 -4.48
N ALA A 113 2.12 14.25 -4.52
CA ALA A 113 2.80 14.86 -3.37
C ALA A 113 2.06 16.08 -2.81
N GLY A 114 1.31 16.80 -3.64
CA GLY A 114 0.43 17.91 -3.25
C GLY A 114 -0.96 17.49 -2.74
N GLY A 115 -1.21 16.17 -2.63
CA GLY A 115 -2.47 15.64 -2.09
C GLY A 115 -3.51 15.24 -3.15
N ASP A 116 -3.25 15.43 -4.44
CA ASP A 116 -4.13 14.96 -5.52
C ASP A 116 -3.84 13.49 -5.85
N LEU A 117 -4.27 12.61 -4.96
CA LEU A 117 -3.99 11.16 -5.01
C LEU A 117 -4.74 10.44 -6.15
N GLY A 118 -5.80 11.05 -6.70
CA GLY A 118 -6.54 10.53 -7.85
C GLY A 118 -5.81 10.66 -9.19
N THR A 119 -4.65 11.35 -9.21
CA THR A 119 -3.86 11.53 -10.42
C THR A 119 -3.33 10.19 -10.94
N ARG A 120 -3.53 9.95 -12.25
CA ARG A 120 -2.99 8.77 -12.95
C ARG A 120 -2.22 9.21 -14.19
N VAL A 121 -1.22 8.43 -14.55
CA VAL A 121 -0.41 8.61 -15.76
C VAL A 121 -0.92 7.66 -16.84
N PRO A 122 -1.19 8.15 -18.06
CA PRO A 122 -1.57 7.26 -19.15
C PRO A 122 -0.42 6.31 -19.50
N ARG A 123 -0.77 5.09 -19.87
CA ARG A 123 0.20 4.09 -20.31
C ARG A 123 0.85 4.55 -21.61
N ALA A 124 2.15 4.81 -21.58
CA ALA A 124 2.91 5.26 -22.74
C ALA A 124 3.69 4.10 -23.36
N ALA A 125 3.90 4.13 -24.67
CA ALA A 125 4.92 3.31 -25.34
C ALA A 125 6.25 4.08 -25.31
N PRO A 126 7.41 3.42 -25.18
CA PRO A 126 7.69 1.97 -25.19
C PRO A 126 7.42 1.25 -23.87
N ASP A 127 7.57 -0.09 -23.86
CA ASP A 127 7.18 -0.99 -22.77
C ASP A 127 7.84 -0.64 -21.41
N GLU A 128 9.07 -0.14 -21.39
CA GLU A 128 9.76 0.27 -20.16
C GLU A 128 9.10 1.47 -19.50
N LEU A 129 8.63 2.44 -20.29
CA LEU A 129 7.90 3.61 -19.80
C LEU A 129 6.47 3.25 -19.41
N ALA A 130 5.85 2.27 -20.09
CA ALA A 130 4.57 1.72 -19.70
C ALA A 130 4.66 1.03 -18.34
N SER A 131 5.69 0.22 -18.09
CA SER A 131 5.95 -0.42 -16.79
C SER A 131 6.17 0.61 -15.67
N LEU A 132 6.89 1.70 -15.95
CA LEU A 132 7.08 2.79 -14.99
C LEU A 132 5.76 3.52 -14.68
N ALA A 133 4.92 3.77 -15.70
CA ALA A 133 3.61 4.37 -15.50
C ALA A 133 2.68 3.46 -14.70
N ASP A 134 2.69 2.14 -14.97
CA ASP A 134 1.92 1.15 -14.21
C ASP A 134 2.37 1.11 -12.74
N SER A 135 3.68 1.08 -12.48
CA SER A 135 4.23 1.11 -11.12
C SER A 135 3.88 2.40 -10.37
N PHE A 136 3.94 3.55 -11.06
CA PHE A 136 3.50 4.83 -10.50
C PHE A 136 2.01 4.81 -10.16
N ASN A 137 1.17 4.33 -11.08
CA ASN A 137 -0.28 4.26 -10.87
C ASN A 137 -0.66 3.31 -9.73
N GLN A 138 0.05 2.21 -9.58
CA GLN A 138 -0.12 1.29 -8.46
C GLN A 138 0.24 1.98 -7.14
N MET A 139 1.40 2.61 -7.04
CA MET A 139 1.80 3.38 -5.85
C MET A 139 0.79 4.48 -5.49
N ALA A 140 0.29 5.22 -6.51
CA ALA A 140 -0.71 6.26 -6.29
C ALA A 140 -2.05 5.67 -5.79
N ALA A 141 -2.46 4.50 -6.27
CA ALA A 141 -3.65 3.81 -5.80
C ALA A 141 -3.52 3.31 -4.36
N GLU A 142 -2.36 2.75 -4.00
CA GLU A 142 -2.06 2.30 -2.63
C GLU A 142 -2.05 3.49 -1.65
N LEU A 143 -1.48 4.63 -2.05
CA LEU A 143 -1.46 5.84 -1.23
C LEU A 143 -2.87 6.45 -1.07
N GLU A 144 -3.68 6.47 -2.14
CA GLU A 144 -5.07 6.94 -2.10
C GLU A 144 -5.92 6.09 -1.15
N GLU A 145 -5.77 4.77 -1.23
CA GLU A 145 -6.45 3.82 -0.34
C GLU A 145 -6.01 3.99 1.11
N SER A 146 -4.70 4.14 1.36
CA SER A 146 -4.16 4.38 2.70
C SER A 146 -4.71 5.68 3.33
N GLU A 147 -4.74 6.77 2.56
CA GLU A 147 -5.29 8.05 3.04
C GLU A 147 -6.81 8.02 3.21
N ARG A 148 -7.52 7.22 2.43
CA ARG A 148 -8.95 6.97 2.64
C ARG A 148 -9.19 6.24 3.95
N GLN A 149 -8.48 5.15 4.17
CA GLN A 149 -8.56 4.36 5.42
C GLN A 149 -8.22 5.22 6.64
N ARG A 150 -7.19 6.05 6.56
CA ARG A 150 -6.83 6.98 7.63
C ARG A 150 -7.95 7.97 7.95
N ARG A 151 -8.57 8.55 6.93
CA ARG A 151 -9.72 9.47 7.13
C ARG A 151 -10.92 8.77 7.75
N ASP A 152 -11.22 7.55 7.30
CA ASP A 152 -12.31 6.75 7.83
C ASP A 152 -12.08 6.38 9.30
N ILE A 153 -10.83 6.06 9.68
CA ILE A 153 -10.44 5.82 11.08
C ILE A 153 -10.71 7.07 11.93
N ILE A 154 -10.24 8.25 11.50
CA ILE A 154 -10.43 9.49 12.24
C ILE A 154 -11.91 9.84 12.40
N ALA A 155 -12.68 9.74 11.31
CA ALA A 155 -14.10 10.07 11.32
C ALA A 155 -14.90 9.12 12.23
N ASN A 156 -14.67 7.82 12.13
CA ASN A 156 -15.32 6.82 12.95
C ASN A 156 -14.92 6.92 14.42
N THR A 157 -13.65 7.15 14.70
CA THR A 157 -13.14 7.40 16.06
C THR A 157 -13.84 8.60 16.70
N ALA A 158 -13.90 9.72 16.00
CA ALA A 158 -14.56 10.92 16.50
C ALA A 158 -16.04 10.69 16.77
N HIS A 159 -16.71 9.87 15.96
CA HIS A 159 -18.12 9.50 16.18
C HIS A 159 -18.30 8.60 17.40
N GLU A 160 -17.48 7.55 17.54
CA GLU A 160 -17.52 6.59 18.65
C GLU A 160 -17.10 7.22 19.99
N MET A 161 -16.26 8.25 19.99
CA MET A 161 -15.91 9.02 21.20
C MET A 161 -16.99 10.03 21.59
N ARG A 162 -17.69 10.63 20.62
CA ARG A 162 -18.70 11.64 20.89
C ARG A 162 -19.88 11.09 21.71
N THR A 163 -20.33 9.88 21.40
CA THR A 163 -21.50 9.27 22.06
C THR A 163 -21.31 9.11 23.57
N PRO A 164 -20.26 8.41 24.09
CA PRO A 164 -20.02 8.27 25.52
C PRO A 164 -19.73 9.62 26.19
N LEU A 165 -19.06 10.54 25.50
CA LEU A 165 -18.77 11.85 26.02
C LEU A 165 -20.07 12.68 26.23
N THR A 166 -20.98 12.65 25.24
CA THR A 166 -22.29 13.32 25.37
C THR A 166 -23.14 12.69 26.46
N ASN A 167 -23.09 11.37 26.64
CA ASN A 167 -23.80 10.70 27.74
C ASN A 167 -23.24 11.15 29.11
N LEU A 168 -21.90 11.14 29.28
CA LEU A 168 -21.23 11.64 30.49
C LEU A 168 -21.63 13.08 30.80
N GLU A 169 -21.54 13.95 29.77
CA GLU A 169 -21.91 15.35 29.88
C GLU A 169 -23.38 15.51 30.31
N GLY A 170 -24.31 14.77 29.68
CA GLY A 170 -25.71 14.80 30.01
C GLY A 170 -26.03 14.32 31.44
N TYR A 171 -25.40 13.24 31.92
CA TYR A 171 -25.52 12.81 33.30
C TYR A 171 -25.01 13.86 34.30
N LEU A 172 -23.82 14.43 34.03
CA LEU A 172 -23.23 15.44 34.90
C LEU A 172 -24.06 16.73 34.94
N GLU A 173 -24.62 17.14 33.80
CA GLU A 173 -25.53 18.29 33.74
C GLU A 173 -26.83 18.02 34.52
N ALA A 174 -27.42 16.86 34.35
CA ALA A 174 -28.66 16.49 35.07
C ALA A 174 -28.43 16.43 36.58
N ILE A 175 -27.26 15.97 37.05
CA ILE A 175 -26.88 16.01 38.49
C ILE A 175 -26.70 17.45 38.95
N ARG A 176 -25.94 18.26 38.18
CA ARG A 176 -25.68 19.69 38.50
C ARG A 176 -26.98 20.49 38.64
N ASP A 177 -27.93 20.25 37.74
CA ASP A 177 -29.18 20.98 37.65
C ASP A 177 -30.26 20.42 38.61
N GLY A 178 -29.92 19.35 39.40
CA GLY A 178 -30.80 18.73 40.37
C GLY A 178 -31.94 17.90 39.75
N VAL A 179 -31.83 17.55 38.48
CA VAL A 179 -32.81 16.73 37.74
C VAL A 179 -32.72 15.27 38.15
N ILE A 180 -31.52 14.80 38.46
CA ILE A 180 -31.19 13.46 38.90
C ILE A 180 -30.46 13.53 40.24
N GLU A 181 -30.89 12.80 41.24
CA GLU A 181 -30.12 12.59 42.47
C GLU A 181 -29.03 11.54 42.18
N PRO A 182 -27.76 11.81 42.49
CA PRO A 182 -26.68 10.89 42.22
C PRO A 182 -26.75 9.69 43.17
N ASP A 183 -27.23 8.59 42.67
CA ASP A 183 -27.25 7.32 43.38
C ASP A 183 -26.14 6.36 42.88
N ALA A 184 -26.03 5.18 43.47
CA ALA A 184 -25.02 4.19 43.09
C ALA A 184 -25.17 3.80 41.62
N SER A 185 -26.38 3.71 41.08
CA SER A 185 -26.60 3.33 39.67
C SER A 185 -26.16 4.43 38.69
N THR A 186 -26.33 5.68 39.09
CA THR A 186 -25.85 6.84 38.30
C THR A 186 -24.30 6.86 38.23
N TYR A 187 -23.63 6.61 39.36
CA TYR A 187 -22.17 6.51 39.38
C TYR A 187 -21.65 5.31 38.59
N GLU A 188 -22.35 4.15 38.66
CA GLU A 188 -22.00 2.99 37.81
C GLU A 188 -22.12 3.32 36.31
N SER A 189 -23.20 3.99 35.89
CA SER A 189 -23.36 4.41 34.49
C SER A 189 -22.27 5.36 34.01
N LEU A 190 -21.89 6.33 34.86
CA LEU A 190 -20.77 7.23 34.57
C LEU A 190 -19.43 6.49 34.46
N LEU A 191 -19.21 5.50 35.34
CA LEU A 191 -17.99 4.70 35.32
C LEU A 191 -17.94 3.81 34.06
N GLU A 192 -19.04 3.18 33.68
CA GLU A 192 -19.15 2.37 32.47
C GLU A 192 -18.80 3.16 31.19
N GLU A 193 -19.31 4.41 31.06
CA GLU A 193 -19.01 5.27 29.92
C GLU A 193 -17.54 5.75 29.94
N ALA A 194 -16.98 6.05 31.11
CA ALA A 194 -15.58 6.38 31.24
C ALA A 194 -14.66 5.22 30.85
N GLU A 195 -14.96 4.01 31.34
CA GLU A 195 -14.24 2.79 30.96
C GLU A 195 -14.37 2.48 29.46
N ARG A 196 -15.52 2.80 28.85
CA ARG A 196 -15.73 2.67 27.42
C ARG A 196 -14.77 3.56 26.63
N LEU A 197 -14.58 4.83 27.07
CA LEU A 197 -13.62 5.74 26.46
C LEU A 197 -12.18 5.24 26.61
N VAL A 198 -11.81 4.71 27.78
CA VAL A 198 -10.49 4.11 28.01
C VAL A 198 -10.25 2.91 27.09
N ARG A 199 -11.24 2.03 26.95
CA ARG A 199 -11.15 0.89 26.03
C ARG A 199 -11.00 1.33 24.57
N LEU A 200 -11.72 2.37 24.16
CA LEU A 200 -11.60 2.93 22.81
C LEU A 200 -10.21 3.52 22.55
N ALA A 201 -9.67 4.30 23.50
CA ALA A 201 -8.34 4.86 23.41
C ALA A 201 -7.26 3.78 23.28
N ARG A 202 -7.32 2.74 24.14
CA ARG A 202 -6.40 1.58 24.04
C ARG A 202 -6.49 0.88 22.69
N SER A 203 -7.69 0.69 22.15
CA SER A 203 -7.87 0.04 20.84
C SER A 203 -7.28 0.87 19.68
N LEU A 204 -7.22 2.20 19.84
CA LEU A 204 -6.56 3.08 18.87
C LEU A 204 -5.04 3.02 18.98
N ASP A 205 -4.52 2.96 20.20
CA ASP A 205 -3.08 2.75 20.42
C ASP A 205 -2.63 1.41 19.84
N ASP A 206 -3.39 0.34 20.08
CA ASP A 206 -3.14 -0.98 19.52
C ASP A 206 -3.15 -0.98 17.97
N LEU A 207 -4.06 -0.21 17.38
CA LEU A 207 -4.17 -0.08 15.93
C LEU A 207 -2.99 0.71 15.35
N ALA A 208 -2.56 1.77 16.02
CA ALA A 208 -1.40 2.57 15.62
C ALA A 208 -0.08 1.78 15.78
N LEU A 209 0.04 1.02 16.86
CA LEU A 209 1.17 0.12 17.10
C LEU A 209 1.18 -1.05 16.11
N GLY A 210 0.02 -1.61 15.75
CA GLY A 210 -0.10 -2.69 14.78
C GLY A 210 0.44 -2.33 13.39
N ASP A 211 0.23 -1.10 12.93
CA ASP A 211 0.80 -0.60 11.67
C ASP A 211 2.34 -0.49 11.72
N ALA A 212 2.91 -0.16 12.88
CA ALA A 212 4.36 -0.11 13.10
C ALA A 212 4.93 -1.51 13.39
N ALA A 213 4.26 -2.31 14.20
CA ALA A 213 4.71 -3.63 14.66
C ALA A 213 4.70 -4.69 13.55
N SER A 214 3.79 -4.58 12.57
CA SER A 214 3.82 -5.45 11.38
C SER A 214 5.13 -5.34 10.59
N LYS A 215 5.81 -4.19 10.67
CA LYS A 215 7.11 -3.95 10.02
C LYS A 215 8.31 -4.37 10.88
N THR A 216 8.14 -4.51 12.19
CA THR A 216 9.22 -4.79 13.17
C THR A 216 8.96 -6.05 14.00
N ALA A 217 8.02 -6.91 13.59
CA ALA A 217 7.66 -8.13 14.33
C ALA A 217 8.89 -8.99 14.63
N HIS A 218 9.16 -9.23 15.91
CA HIS A 218 10.19 -10.16 16.38
C HIS A 218 9.65 -11.58 16.29
N ARG A 219 9.65 -12.14 15.07
CA ARG A 219 9.21 -13.52 14.88
C ARG A 219 10.24 -14.48 15.44
N VAL A 220 9.80 -15.29 16.35
CA VAL A 220 10.59 -16.38 16.94
C VAL A 220 9.83 -17.69 16.80
N GLU A 221 10.56 -18.78 16.78
CA GLU A 221 9.94 -20.10 16.80
C GLU A 221 9.41 -20.37 18.19
N VAL A 222 8.10 -20.64 18.30
CA VAL A 222 7.41 -20.90 19.55
C VAL A 222 6.50 -22.12 19.43
N ASP A 223 6.25 -22.76 20.56
CA ASP A 223 5.15 -23.73 20.68
C ASP A 223 3.84 -22.98 20.97
N LEU A 224 2.96 -22.92 19.97
CA LEU A 224 1.64 -22.28 20.11
C LEU A 224 0.79 -22.92 21.18
N ALA A 225 0.97 -24.21 21.50
CA ALA A 225 0.22 -24.89 22.56
C ALA A 225 0.42 -24.23 23.93
N ALA A 226 1.64 -23.79 24.23
CA ALA A 226 1.94 -23.04 25.45
C ALA A 226 1.23 -21.68 25.47
N LEU A 227 1.27 -20.93 24.37
CA LEU A 227 0.60 -19.62 24.25
C LEU A 227 -0.93 -19.72 24.29
N LEU A 228 -1.51 -20.73 23.64
CA LEU A 228 -2.94 -21.03 23.70
C LEU A 228 -3.38 -21.36 25.13
N SER A 229 -2.57 -22.16 25.86
CA SER A 229 -2.83 -22.50 27.24
C SER A 229 -2.78 -21.27 28.15
N ALA A 230 -1.78 -20.40 27.98
CA ALA A 230 -1.66 -19.15 28.75
C ALA A 230 -2.86 -18.22 28.50
N ALA A 231 -3.25 -18.03 27.24
CA ALA A 231 -4.40 -17.19 26.89
C ALA A 231 -5.71 -17.73 27.47
N ALA A 232 -5.90 -19.05 27.45
CA ALA A 232 -7.06 -19.71 28.05
C ALA A 232 -7.13 -19.51 29.57
N GLU A 233 -5.98 -19.56 30.28
CA GLU A 233 -5.95 -19.28 31.73
C GLU A 233 -6.22 -17.82 32.04
N LEU A 234 -5.68 -16.87 31.28
CA LEU A 234 -5.93 -15.44 31.46
C LEU A 234 -7.41 -15.07 31.27
N THR A 235 -8.11 -15.79 30.40
CA THR A 235 -9.53 -15.51 30.09
C THR A 235 -10.48 -16.22 31.05
N ARG A 236 -10.02 -17.19 31.83
CA ARG A 236 -10.84 -18.01 32.75
C ARG A 236 -11.70 -17.19 33.69
N PRO A 237 -11.23 -16.16 34.42
CA PRO A 237 -12.07 -15.38 35.33
C PRO A 237 -13.28 -14.73 34.65
N THR A 238 -13.05 -14.20 33.44
CA THR A 238 -14.12 -13.58 32.62
C THR A 238 -15.17 -14.61 32.21
N PHE A 239 -14.75 -15.81 31.81
CA PHE A 239 -15.67 -16.87 31.40
C PHE A 239 -16.46 -17.44 32.58
N GLU A 240 -15.83 -17.61 33.75
CA GLU A 240 -16.49 -18.04 34.99
C GLU A 240 -17.55 -17.02 35.42
N ALA A 241 -17.23 -15.72 35.40
CA ALA A 241 -18.20 -14.66 35.71
C ALA A 241 -19.45 -14.69 34.82
N GLN A 242 -19.26 -15.05 33.54
CA GLN A 242 -20.34 -15.18 32.57
C GLN A 242 -20.95 -16.59 32.48
N ARG A 243 -20.50 -17.52 33.31
CA ARG A 243 -20.91 -18.93 33.33
C ARG A 243 -20.64 -19.65 32.02
N LEU A 244 -19.63 -19.24 31.26
CA LEU A 244 -19.23 -19.86 30.01
C LEU A 244 -18.29 -21.03 30.25
N ARG A 245 -18.43 -22.09 29.44
CA ARG A 245 -17.54 -23.25 29.47
C ARG A 245 -16.50 -23.11 28.39
N LEU A 246 -15.19 -23.12 28.75
CA LEU A 246 -14.09 -23.13 27.81
C LEU A 246 -13.64 -24.58 27.58
N GLU A 247 -13.74 -25.06 26.34
CA GLU A 247 -13.15 -26.32 25.87
C GLU A 247 -11.87 -26.08 25.11
N ARG A 248 -10.84 -26.89 25.36
CA ARG A 248 -9.52 -26.81 24.73
C ARG A 248 -9.30 -28.04 23.86
N ARG A 249 -8.91 -27.85 22.61
CA ARG A 249 -8.75 -28.95 21.66
C ARG A 249 -7.53 -28.71 20.76
N TRP A 250 -6.37 -29.19 21.18
CA TRP A 250 -5.14 -29.23 20.37
C TRP A 250 -4.24 -30.38 20.84
N ALA A 251 -3.34 -30.82 19.93
CA ALA A 251 -2.24 -31.70 20.23
C ALA A 251 -0.95 -30.87 20.39
N GLU A 252 -0.01 -31.37 21.12
CA GLU A 252 1.31 -30.79 21.35
C GLU A 252 2.40 -31.64 20.67
N PRO A 253 3.47 -31.04 20.12
CA PRO A 253 3.73 -29.60 19.99
C PRO A 253 3.06 -28.97 18.75
N LEU A 254 2.90 -27.62 18.73
CA LEU A 254 2.41 -26.84 17.61
C LEU A 254 3.44 -25.75 17.25
N PRO A 255 4.54 -26.08 16.58
CA PRO A 255 5.59 -25.12 16.26
C PRO A 255 5.11 -24.12 15.18
N ALA A 256 5.36 -22.82 15.42
CA ALA A 256 5.11 -21.75 14.45
C ALA A 256 6.07 -20.58 14.65
N GLN A 257 6.23 -19.75 13.61
CA GLN A 257 7.04 -18.53 13.68
C GLN A 257 6.12 -17.32 13.83
N VAL A 258 6.01 -16.82 15.04
CA VAL A 258 5.19 -15.65 15.38
C VAL A 258 5.91 -14.77 16.41
N ASP A 259 5.42 -13.56 16.57
CA ASP A 259 5.73 -12.71 17.72
C ASP A 259 4.78 -13.10 18.85
N PRO A 260 5.30 -13.56 20.03
CA PRO A 260 4.46 -14.07 21.12
C PRO A 260 3.48 -13.04 21.67
N ASP A 261 3.89 -11.77 21.74
CA ASP A 261 3.06 -10.70 22.29
C ASP A 261 1.90 -10.38 21.32
N GLN A 262 2.21 -10.32 20.05
CA GLN A 262 1.19 -10.14 19.00
C GLN A 262 0.23 -11.34 18.92
N PHE A 263 0.73 -12.56 19.10
CA PHE A 263 -0.11 -13.77 19.14
C PHE A 263 -1.03 -13.77 20.35
N ALA A 264 -0.54 -13.37 21.51
CA ALA A 264 -1.37 -13.18 22.71
C ALA A 264 -2.47 -12.12 22.48
N GLN A 265 -2.15 -11.03 21.79
CA GLN A 265 -3.12 -10.00 21.42
C GLN A 265 -4.20 -10.53 20.47
N VAL A 266 -3.85 -11.33 19.46
CA VAL A 266 -4.81 -11.99 18.56
C VAL A 266 -5.76 -12.86 19.34
N LEU A 267 -5.25 -13.72 20.25
CA LEU A 267 -6.07 -14.59 21.09
C LEU A 267 -6.96 -13.80 22.04
N ALA A 268 -6.44 -12.76 22.68
CA ALA A 268 -7.21 -11.88 23.57
C ALA A 268 -8.41 -11.27 22.85
N ASN A 269 -8.22 -10.73 21.64
CA ASN A 269 -9.29 -10.17 20.82
C ASN A 269 -10.35 -11.21 20.45
N LEU A 270 -9.94 -12.42 20.05
CA LEU A 270 -10.87 -13.48 19.67
C LEU A 270 -11.62 -14.04 20.89
N LEU A 271 -10.95 -14.27 22.02
CA LEU A 271 -11.57 -14.80 23.23
C LEU A 271 -12.49 -13.77 23.90
N GLN A 272 -12.13 -12.48 23.91
CA GLN A 272 -13.04 -11.40 24.36
C GLN A 272 -14.27 -11.30 23.47
N ASN A 273 -14.09 -11.43 22.15
CA ASN A 273 -15.21 -11.47 21.23
C ASN A 273 -16.13 -12.66 21.50
N ALA A 274 -15.56 -13.85 21.70
CA ALA A 274 -16.32 -15.04 22.06
C ALA A 274 -17.07 -14.89 23.40
N ALA A 275 -16.42 -14.32 24.43
CA ALA A 275 -17.08 -14.05 25.73
C ALA A 275 -18.28 -13.10 25.57
N ARG A 276 -18.14 -12.05 24.77
CA ARG A 276 -19.16 -11.03 24.56
C ARG A 276 -20.42 -11.56 23.85
N TYR A 277 -20.22 -12.43 22.84
CA TYR A 277 -21.31 -12.87 21.96
C TYR A 277 -21.78 -14.30 22.21
N ALA A 278 -21.15 -15.02 23.15
CA ALA A 278 -21.63 -16.32 23.56
C ALA A 278 -22.96 -16.20 24.29
N SER A 279 -23.84 -17.20 24.11
CA SER A 279 -25.05 -17.32 24.91
C SER A 279 -24.69 -17.55 26.38
N SER A 280 -25.45 -16.97 27.31
CA SER A 280 -25.26 -17.20 28.76
C SER A 280 -25.26 -18.70 29.08
N GLY A 281 -24.25 -19.17 29.81
CA GLY A 281 -24.07 -20.61 30.09
C GLY A 281 -23.61 -21.43 28.87
N GLY A 282 -23.26 -20.78 27.77
CA GLY A 282 -22.83 -21.41 26.54
C GLY A 282 -21.40 -21.97 26.57
N THR A 283 -20.99 -22.52 25.46
CA THR A 283 -19.65 -23.11 25.30
C THR A 283 -18.82 -22.33 24.32
N VAL A 284 -17.55 -22.07 24.66
CA VAL A 284 -16.51 -21.57 23.78
C VAL A 284 -15.47 -22.67 23.59
N VAL A 285 -15.16 -22.98 22.34
CA VAL A 285 -14.14 -23.99 21.98
C VAL A 285 -12.95 -23.27 21.36
N LEU A 286 -11.79 -23.36 22.02
CA LEU A 286 -10.50 -22.97 21.48
C LEU A 286 -9.81 -24.23 20.96
N ALA A 287 -9.56 -24.27 19.65
CA ALA A 287 -8.95 -25.42 18.97
C ALA A 287 -7.79 -25.01 18.09
N ALA A 288 -6.78 -25.85 18.00
CA ALA A 288 -5.70 -25.68 17.06
C ALA A 288 -5.29 -27.03 16.46
N GLU A 289 -4.95 -27.04 15.20
CA GLU A 289 -4.48 -28.24 14.49
C GLU A 289 -3.44 -27.89 13.45
N GLN A 290 -2.51 -28.79 13.25
CA GLN A 290 -1.57 -28.69 12.14
C GLN A 290 -2.23 -29.22 10.86
N ARG A 291 -2.16 -28.45 9.77
CA ARG A 291 -2.65 -28.83 8.43
C ARG A 291 -1.56 -28.62 7.40
N GLY A 292 -0.80 -29.67 7.09
CA GLY A 292 0.38 -29.58 6.21
C GLY A 292 1.38 -28.56 6.75
N ASP A 293 1.73 -27.56 5.95
CA ASP A 293 2.69 -26.50 6.29
C ASP A 293 2.07 -25.31 7.04
N THR A 294 0.87 -25.45 7.57
CA THR A 294 0.17 -24.39 8.31
C THR A 294 -0.39 -24.91 9.63
N VAL A 295 -0.48 -24.03 10.62
CA VAL A 295 -1.26 -24.25 11.84
C VAL A 295 -2.55 -23.47 11.75
N LEU A 296 -3.69 -24.14 11.92
CA LEU A 296 -5.01 -23.55 11.94
C LEU A 296 -5.52 -23.44 13.37
N VAL A 297 -5.79 -22.21 13.82
CA VAL A 297 -6.37 -21.90 15.14
C VAL A 297 -7.83 -21.49 14.95
N ARG A 298 -8.71 -21.97 15.82
CA ARG A 298 -10.16 -21.71 15.78
C ARG A 298 -10.69 -21.34 17.15
N VAL A 299 -11.50 -20.29 17.20
CA VAL A 299 -12.32 -19.95 18.36
C VAL A 299 -13.77 -20.04 17.93
N THR A 300 -14.53 -20.94 18.55
CA THR A 300 -15.94 -21.18 18.24
C THR A 300 -16.75 -20.88 19.48
N ASN A 301 -17.78 -20.05 19.37
CA ASN A 301 -18.72 -19.77 20.46
C ASN A 301 -20.17 -20.12 20.05
N SER A 302 -20.95 -20.57 21.02
CA SER A 302 -22.40 -20.62 20.87
C SER A 302 -22.97 -19.21 20.94
N GLY A 303 -24.00 -18.90 20.16
CA GLY A 303 -24.62 -17.58 20.17
C GLY A 303 -25.55 -17.35 18.97
N GLU A 304 -25.96 -16.12 18.79
CA GLU A 304 -26.77 -15.72 17.65
C GLU A 304 -25.94 -15.85 16.34
N SER A 305 -26.60 -16.37 15.30
CA SER A 305 -25.91 -16.54 14.01
C SER A 305 -25.75 -15.22 13.30
N ILE A 306 -24.56 -15.01 12.72
CA ILE A 306 -24.23 -13.82 11.92
C ILE A 306 -24.77 -14.01 10.50
N PRO A 307 -25.48 -13.03 9.93
CA PRO A 307 -25.93 -13.10 8.54
C PRO A 307 -24.78 -13.31 7.57
N ALA A 308 -24.95 -14.13 6.54
CA ALA A 308 -23.90 -14.46 5.57
C ALA A 308 -23.36 -13.22 4.83
N ALA A 309 -24.19 -12.19 4.65
CA ALA A 309 -23.79 -10.93 4.02
C ALA A 309 -22.80 -10.13 4.88
N ASP A 310 -22.78 -10.33 6.19
CA ASP A 310 -21.93 -9.60 7.13
C ASP A 310 -20.60 -10.30 7.38
N LEU A 311 -20.51 -11.61 7.17
CA LEU A 311 -19.30 -12.41 7.45
C LEU A 311 -18.02 -11.84 6.80
N PRO A 312 -18.00 -11.44 5.52
CA PRO A 312 -16.80 -10.88 4.89
C PRO A 312 -16.35 -9.56 5.50
N ARG A 313 -17.30 -8.83 6.10
CA ARG A 313 -17.09 -7.47 6.62
C ARG A 313 -16.69 -7.43 8.10
N LEU A 314 -16.76 -8.54 8.81
CA LEU A 314 -16.45 -8.61 10.25
C LEU A 314 -15.04 -8.16 10.60
N PHE A 315 -14.10 -8.27 9.67
CA PHE A 315 -12.71 -7.87 9.82
C PHE A 315 -12.44 -6.45 9.31
N GLU A 316 -13.47 -5.73 8.82
CA GLU A 316 -13.35 -4.30 8.52
C GLU A 316 -13.30 -3.50 9.81
N ARG A 317 -12.50 -2.43 9.82
CA ARG A 317 -12.39 -1.54 11.01
C ARG A 317 -13.72 -0.86 11.29
N PHE A 318 -14.13 -0.83 12.56
CA PHE A 318 -15.39 -0.24 13.06
C PHE A 318 -16.68 -0.92 12.54
N TYR A 319 -16.56 -2.05 11.85
CA TYR A 319 -17.73 -2.78 11.39
C TYR A 319 -18.42 -3.54 12.52
N ARG A 320 -19.75 -3.48 12.53
CA ARG A 320 -20.62 -4.18 13.52
C ARG A 320 -21.90 -4.61 12.83
N VAL A 321 -22.37 -5.82 13.11
CA VAL A 321 -23.57 -6.44 12.48
C VAL A 321 -24.84 -5.70 12.84
N GLU A 322 -25.02 -5.27 14.10
CA GLU A 322 -26.16 -4.49 14.56
C GLU A 322 -25.72 -3.27 15.39
N LYS A 323 -26.09 -2.07 14.93
CA LYS A 323 -25.75 -0.81 15.61
C LYS A 323 -26.54 -0.54 16.91
N SER A 324 -27.72 -1.19 17.11
CA SER A 324 -28.64 -0.82 18.18
C SER A 324 -28.57 -1.70 19.44
N ARG A 325 -28.43 -3.02 19.31
CA ARG A 325 -28.31 -3.95 20.44
C ARG A 325 -26.94 -4.05 21.06
N ASP A 326 -25.91 -3.71 20.27
CA ASP A 326 -24.52 -3.83 20.69
C ASP A 326 -23.99 -2.61 21.46
N ARG A 327 -24.75 -1.51 21.56
CA ARG A 327 -24.32 -0.34 22.35
C ARG A 327 -24.16 -0.67 23.82
N GLU A 328 -25.03 -1.50 24.37
CA GLU A 328 -24.98 -1.97 25.76
C GLU A 328 -23.85 -3.00 26.00
N ARG A 329 -23.47 -3.78 24.96
CA ARG A 329 -22.40 -4.79 25.09
C ARG A 329 -21.02 -4.26 24.86
N GLY A 330 -20.84 -3.00 24.40
CA GLY A 330 -19.59 -2.26 24.28
C GLY A 330 -18.50 -2.88 23.40
N GLY A 331 -17.97 -2.15 22.43
CA GLY A 331 -16.85 -2.58 21.62
C GLY A 331 -16.71 -1.69 20.38
N ALA A 332 -15.50 -1.20 20.11
CA ALA A 332 -15.24 -0.25 19.05
C ALA A 332 -15.25 -0.86 17.63
N GLY A 333 -15.45 -2.19 17.48
CA GLY A 333 -15.37 -2.85 16.16
C GLY A 333 -13.95 -2.90 15.57
N ILE A 334 -12.93 -2.79 16.42
CA ILE A 334 -11.51 -2.74 15.99
C ILE A 334 -10.81 -4.08 16.21
N GLY A 335 -11.23 -4.88 17.21
CA GLY A 335 -10.52 -6.09 17.63
C GLY A 335 -10.30 -7.12 16.52
N LEU A 336 -11.32 -7.42 15.70
CA LEU A 336 -11.18 -8.34 14.57
C LEU A 336 -10.32 -7.76 13.43
N ALA A 337 -10.33 -6.45 13.24
CA ALA A 337 -9.43 -5.79 12.27
C ALA A 337 -7.96 -5.91 12.70
N ILE A 338 -7.67 -5.79 14.01
CA ILE A 338 -6.32 -6.05 14.56
C ILE A 338 -5.92 -7.51 14.33
N VAL A 339 -6.83 -8.47 14.57
CA VAL A 339 -6.60 -9.90 14.30
C VAL A 339 -6.19 -10.09 12.84
N LYS A 340 -6.95 -9.53 11.91
CA LYS A 340 -6.65 -9.62 10.47
C LYS A 340 -5.28 -9.04 10.15
N GLN A 341 -5.00 -7.85 10.61
CA GLN A 341 -3.75 -7.15 10.35
C GLN A 341 -2.53 -7.92 10.85
N LEU A 342 -2.56 -8.43 12.09
CA LEU A 342 -1.45 -9.18 12.66
C LEU A 342 -1.24 -10.52 11.96
N VAL A 343 -2.31 -11.26 11.70
CA VAL A 343 -2.26 -12.57 11.04
C VAL A 343 -1.79 -12.44 9.59
N GLU A 344 -2.29 -11.48 8.82
CA GLU A 344 -1.83 -11.22 7.47
C GLU A 344 -0.38 -10.73 7.46
N GLY A 345 0.04 -9.96 8.46
CA GLY A 345 1.43 -9.57 8.70
C GLY A 345 2.36 -10.77 8.87
N TRP A 346 1.90 -11.89 9.41
CA TRP A 346 2.68 -13.14 9.51
C TRP A 346 2.60 -14.00 8.24
N GLY A 347 1.84 -13.58 7.20
CA GLY A 347 1.61 -14.34 5.98
C GLY A 347 0.48 -15.37 6.11
N GLY A 348 -0.34 -15.27 7.17
CA GLY A 348 -1.50 -16.09 7.43
C GLY A 348 -2.77 -15.57 6.77
N ARG A 349 -3.89 -16.22 7.07
CA ARG A 349 -5.23 -15.85 6.63
C ARG A 349 -6.21 -15.91 7.78
N VAL A 350 -7.25 -15.08 7.74
CA VAL A 350 -8.36 -15.09 8.71
C VAL A 350 -9.67 -15.36 8.03
N GLY A 351 -10.63 -15.86 8.79
CA GLY A 351 -12.01 -16.02 8.31
C GLY A 351 -13.01 -16.26 9.44
N ALA A 352 -14.28 -16.15 9.09
CA ALA A 352 -15.38 -16.40 9.98
C ALA A 352 -16.46 -17.24 9.30
N GLU A 353 -17.09 -18.12 10.06
CA GLU A 353 -18.22 -18.95 9.67
C GLU A 353 -19.29 -18.84 10.76
N SER A 354 -20.55 -18.75 10.38
CA SER A 354 -21.65 -18.73 11.34
C SER A 354 -22.84 -19.53 10.80
N SER A 355 -23.27 -20.52 11.56
CA SER A 355 -24.43 -21.34 11.22
C SER A 355 -24.96 -22.07 12.46
N SER A 356 -26.25 -22.34 12.49
CA SER A 356 -26.88 -23.19 13.51
C SER A 356 -26.60 -22.78 14.96
N GLY A 357 -26.52 -21.45 15.23
CA GLY A 357 -26.26 -20.96 16.59
C GLY A 357 -24.80 -21.10 17.03
N LEU A 358 -23.89 -21.35 16.11
CA LEU A 358 -22.43 -21.37 16.34
C LEU A 358 -21.75 -20.37 15.44
N THR A 359 -20.87 -19.57 16.02
CA THR A 359 -19.96 -18.70 15.26
C THR A 359 -18.52 -19.15 15.48
N ARG A 360 -17.78 -19.31 14.40
CA ARG A 360 -16.39 -19.75 14.37
C ARG A 360 -15.53 -18.69 13.71
N PHE A 361 -14.57 -18.18 14.46
CA PHE A 361 -13.46 -17.40 13.92
C PHE A 361 -12.24 -18.29 13.79
N TRP A 362 -11.52 -18.18 12.69
CA TRP A 362 -10.31 -18.96 12.47
C TRP A 362 -9.21 -18.12 11.85
N PHE A 363 -7.98 -18.51 12.12
CA PHE A 363 -6.83 -18.01 11.40
C PHE A 363 -5.82 -19.12 11.15
N SER A 364 -5.06 -18.98 10.05
CA SER A 364 -3.97 -19.88 9.70
C SER A 364 -2.64 -19.15 9.78
N LEU A 365 -1.59 -19.88 10.19
CA LEU A 365 -0.22 -19.40 10.26
C LEU A 365 0.68 -20.34 9.47
N PRO A 366 1.70 -19.83 8.74
CA PRO A 366 2.75 -20.70 8.20
C PRO A 366 3.45 -21.43 9.34
N GLN A 367 3.72 -22.72 9.14
CA GLN A 367 4.54 -23.48 10.08
C GLN A 367 5.96 -22.92 10.08
N GLY A 368 6.59 -22.80 11.25
CA GLY A 368 8.03 -22.61 11.35
C GLY A 368 8.76 -23.80 10.73
N SER A 369 9.86 -23.57 10.03
CA SER A 369 10.72 -24.68 9.60
C SER A 369 11.06 -25.50 10.86
N ALA A 370 10.65 -26.75 10.91
CA ALA A 370 11.15 -27.65 11.94
C ALA A 370 12.68 -27.51 11.98
N LEU A 371 13.22 -27.21 13.16
CA LEU A 371 14.65 -27.27 13.39
C LEU A 371 15.12 -28.59 12.78
N SER A 372 15.80 -28.53 11.65
CA SER A 372 16.53 -29.68 11.14
C SER A 372 17.49 -30.09 12.23
N ASP A 373 17.21 -31.24 12.81
CA ASP A 373 18.01 -31.92 13.81
C ASP A 373 19.51 -31.95 13.38
N GLY A 374 20.22 -30.90 13.74
CA GLY A 374 21.65 -30.70 13.47
C GLY A 374 22.54 -31.48 14.47
N SER A 375 22.13 -32.66 14.90
CA SER A 375 22.94 -33.58 15.75
C SER A 375 22.93 -34.99 15.22
N ARG A 376 23.48 -35.18 14.02
CA ARG A 376 24.07 -36.47 13.62
C ARG A 376 25.34 -36.19 12.85
N GLY A 377 26.47 -36.31 13.54
CA GLY A 377 27.77 -36.42 12.88
C GLY A 377 28.93 -35.78 13.61
N ALA A 378 29.42 -36.38 14.65
CA ALA A 378 30.85 -36.49 14.99
C ALA A 378 31.04 -37.62 16.01
#